data_e47f8896a8f867b5547a2adb8c843877
#
_entry.id   e47f8896a8f867b5547a2adb8c843877
#
_cell.length_a   1.000
_cell.length_b   1.000
_cell.length_c   1.000
_cell.angle_alpha   90.00
_cell.angle_beta   90.00
_cell.angle_gamma   90.00
#
_symmetry.space_group_name_H-M   'P 1'
#
loop_
_entity.id
_entity.type
_entity.pdbx_description
1 polymer ?
#
loop_
_entity_poly.entity_id
_entity_poly.type
_entity_poly.pdbx_seq_one_letter_code
_entity_poly.pdbx_strand_id
1 'polypeptide(L)'
;MVSRLRCFIGGILFCFFSSSFALHATENDDLVKAMMEVYAEELAANPQDYRTYYSRAMAYFGQGDMKKALSDIDNAIKYFPRKEKDDLAQAYLLRAKILSERGETKSALTDLNSALRLVPNHRLALKDRVGTIRYG
;
A
#
# COMPACT_ATOMS: atom_id res chain seq x y z
N MET A 1 -30.65 -13.27 43.93
CA MET A 1 -31.21 -13.54 42.56
C MET A 1 -30.94 -12.43 41.53
N VAL A 2 -30.88 -11.20 41.94
CA VAL A 2 -30.69 -10.07 41.01
C VAL A 2 -29.22 -9.93 40.49
N SER A 3 -28.22 -10.36 41.24
CA SER A 3 -26.80 -10.28 40.85
C SER A 3 -26.38 -11.29 39.76
N ARG A 4 -27.10 -12.42 39.62
CA ARG A 4 -26.79 -13.41 38.57
C ARG A 4 -27.30 -12.99 37.17
N LEU A 5 -28.36 -12.18 37.10
CA LEU A 5 -28.92 -11.70 35.85
C LEU A 5 -28.05 -10.62 35.19
N ARG A 6 -27.34 -9.78 35.99
CA ARG A 6 -26.45 -8.72 35.48
C ARG A 6 -25.19 -9.28 34.77
N CYS A 7 -24.64 -10.38 35.26
CA CYS A 7 -23.49 -11.03 34.62
C CYS A 7 -23.85 -11.67 33.26
N PHE A 8 -25.09 -12.16 33.11
CA PHE A 8 -25.53 -12.82 31.90
C PHE A 8 -25.77 -11.82 30.75
N ILE A 9 -26.30 -10.63 31.05
CA ILE A 9 -26.57 -9.58 30.07
C ILE A 9 -25.24 -8.95 29.56
N GLY A 10 -24.25 -8.76 30.45
CA GLY A 10 -22.92 -8.25 30.10
C GLY A 10 -22.12 -9.21 29.19
N GLY A 11 -22.23 -10.53 29.45
CA GLY A 11 -21.56 -11.55 28.66
C GLY A 11 -22.09 -11.68 27.23
N ILE A 12 -23.40 -11.59 27.03
CA ILE A 12 -24.03 -11.68 25.72
C ILE A 12 -23.72 -10.47 24.87
N LEU A 13 -23.73 -9.25 25.44
CA LEU A 13 -23.38 -8.03 24.73
C LEU A 13 -21.89 -8.02 24.29
N PHE A 14 -21.00 -8.54 25.14
CA PHE A 14 -19.56 -8.62 24.80
C PHE A 14 -19.28 -9.64 23.68
N CYS A 15 -19.99 -10.78 23.67
CA CYS A 15 -19.88 -11.78 22.61
C CYS A 15 -20.41 -11.25 21.25
N PHE A 16 -21.51 -10.49 21.23
CA PHE A 16 -22.04 -9.92 20.00
C PHE A 16 -21.12 -8.87 19.40
N PHE A 17 -20.49 -8.02 20.20
CA PHE A 17 -19.56 -7.01 19.73
C PHE A 17 -18.26 -7.62 19.20
N SER A 18 -17.77 -8.67 19.86
CA SER A 18 -16.58 -9.42 19.44
C SER A 18 -16.81 -10.18 18.12
N SER A 19 -17.98 -10.79 17.94
CA SER A 19 -18.32 -11.51 16.70
C SER A 19 -18.48 -10.59 15.50
N SER A 20 -19.04 -9.39 15.68
CA SER A 20 -19.23 -8.42 14.59
C SER A 20 -17.89 -7.85 14.10
N PHE A 21 -16.94 -7.61 15.01
CA PHE A 21 -15.61 -7.14 14.66
C PHE A 21 -14.78 -8.22 13.95
N ALA A 22 -14.86 -9.46 14.40
CA ALA A 22 -14.19 -10.60 13.77
C ALA A 22 -14.74 -10.88 12.36
N LEU A 23 -16.06 -10.73 12.15
CA LEU A 23 -16.68 -10.96 10.85
C LEU A 23 -16.21 -9.94 9.79
N HIS A 24 -16.09 -8.65 10.16
CA HIS A 24 -15.59 -7.62 9.26
C HIS A 24 -14.09 -7.77 8.90
N ALA A 25 -13.29 -8.30 9.82
CA ALA A 25 -11.88 -8.58 9.56
C ALA A 25 -11.70 -9.71 8.55
N THR A 26 -12.48 -10.78 8.64
CA THR A 26 -12.41 -11.91 7.70
C THR A 26 -12.86 -11.54 6.29
N GLU A 27 -13.90 -10.73 6.13
CA GLU A 27 -14.37 -10.27 4.82
C GLU A 27 -13.32 -9.44 4.08
N ASN A 28 -12.58 -8.58 4.79
CA ASN A 28 -11.50 -7.80 4.20
C ASN A 28 -10.31 -8.67 3.78
N ASP A 29 -9.94 -9.67 4.57
CA ASP A 29 -8.84 -10.58 4.27
C ASP A 29 -9.15 -11.45 3.03
N ASP A 30 -10.38 -11.94 2.92
CA ASP A 30 -10.83 -12.72 1.75
C ASP A 30 -10.87 -11.87 0.48
N LEU A 31 -11.30 -10.61 0.56
CA LEU A 31 -11.28 -9.69 -0.57
C LEU A 31 -9.86 -9.39 -1.04
N VAL A 32 -8.96 -9.11 -0.11
CA VAL A 32 -7.55 -8.86 -0.42
C VAL A 32 -6.90 -10.09 -1.07
N LYS A 33 -7.20 -11.29 -0.57
CA LYS A 33 -6.73 -12.53 -1.16
C LYS A 33 -7.23 -12.72 -2.59
N ALA A 34 -8.52 -12.52 -2.83
CA ALA A 34 -9.09 -12.59 -4.17
C ALA A 34 -8.45 -11.58 -5.13
N MET A 35 -8.22 -10.34 -4.69
CA MET A 35 -7.50 -9.33 -5.49
C MET A 35 -6.07 -9.79 -5.84
N MET A 36 -5.35 -10.41 -4.91
CA MET A 36 -4.00 -10.91 -5.17
C MET A 36 -3.98 -12.05 -6.18
N GLU A 37 -4.98 -12.92 -6.17
CA GLU A 37 -5.16 -13.98 -7.17
C GLU A 37 -5.38 -13.37 -8.56
N VAL A 38 -6.25 -12.38 -8.70
CA VAL A 38 -6.49 -11.65 -9.97
C VAL A 38 -5.19 -11.02 -10.49
N TYR A 39 -4.42 -10.32 -9.64
CA TYR A 39 -3.14 -9.74 -10.07
C TYR A 39 -2.13 -10.79 -10.51
N ALA A 40 -2.14 -11.96 -9.87
CA ALA A 40 -1.25 -13.07 -10.28
C ALA A 40 -1.64 -13.62 -11.66
N GLU A 41 -2.93 -13.77 -11.93
CA GLU A 41 -3.44 -14.20 -13.24
C GLU A 41 -3.14 -13.18 -14.34
N GLU A 42 -3.36 -11.88 -14.08
CA GLU A 42 -3.05 -10.81 -15.02
C GLU A 42 -1.55 -10.78 -15.38
N LEU A 43 -0.67 -10.92 -14.39
CA LEU A 43 0.77 -10.95 -14.63
C LEU A 43 1.25 -12.26 -15.27
N ALA A 44 0.55 -13.36 -15.09
CA ALA A 44 0.81 -14.60 -15.82
C ALA A 44 0.45 -14.46 -17.31
N ALA A 45 -0.64 -13.73 -17.60
CA ALA A 45 -1.05 -13.43 -18.98
C ALA A 45 -0.17 -12.35 -19.64
N ASN A 46 0.22 -11.31 -18.89
CA ASN A 46 1.09 -10.23 -19.36
C ASN A 46 2.18 -9.90 -18.32
N PRO A 47 3.38 -10.55 -18.40
CA PRO A 47 4.46 -10.33 -17.44
C PRO A 47 5.09 -8.93 -17.46
N GLN A 48 4.69 -8.04 -18.37
CA GLN A 48 5.19 -6.68 -18.49
C GLN A 48 4.13 -5.62 -18.18
N ASP A 49 3.00 -6.03 -17.63
CA ASP A 49 1.94 -5.09 -17.26
C ASP A 49 2.34 -4.26 -16.03
N TYR A 50 2.85 -3.06 -16.30
CA TYR A 50 3.25 -2.12 -15.26
C TYR A 50 2.09 -1.66 -14.37
N ARG A 51 0.87 -1.62 -14.88
CA ARG A 51 -0.32 -1.20 -14.10
C ARG A 51 -0.68 -2.23 -13.05
N THR A 52 -0.67 -3.50 -13.42
CA THR A 52 -0.91 -4.59 -12.47
C THR A 52 0.20 -4.67 -11.43
N TYR A 53 1.47 -4.51 -11.82
CA TYR A 53 2.56 -4.40 -10.83
C TYR A 53 2.37 -3.23 -9.88
N TYR A 54 2.02 -2.05 -10.38
CA TYR A 54 1.76 -0.86 -9.55
C TYR A 54 0.60 -1.10 -8.57
N SER A 55 -0.52 -1.64 -9.04
CA SER A 55 -1.69 -1.94 -8.22
C SER A 55 -1.37 -2.97 -7.13
N ARG A 56 -0.64 -4.02 -7.47
CA ARG A 56 -0.23 -5.05 -6.51
C ARG A 56 0.80 -4.51 -5.51
N ALA A 57 1.72 -3.65 -5.93
CA ALA A 57 2.63 -2.95 -5.02
C ALA A 57 1.89 -2.09 -3.99
N MET A 58 0.85 -1.37 -4.41
CA MET A 58 -0.02 -0.61 -3.50
C MET A 58 -0.72 -1.52 -2.48
N ALA A 59 -1.23 -2.66 -2.92
CA ALA A 59 -1.88 -3.63 -2.04
C ALA A 59 -0.90 -4.22 -1.02
N TYR A 60 0.31 -4.62 -1.44
CA TYR A 60 1.36 -5.07 -0.51
C TYR A 60 1.81 -3.98 0.47
N PHE A 61 1.92 -2.73 0.00
CA PHE A 61 2.23 -1.59 0.85
C PHE A 61 1.15 -1.40 1.93
N GLY A 62 -0.14 -1.47 1.55
CA GLY A 62 -1.26 -1.40 2.48
C GLY A 62 -1.30 -2.54 3.51
N GLN A 63 -0.77 -3.72 3.16
CA GLN A 63 -0.61 -4.87 4.07
C GLN A 63 0.64 -4.78 4.96
N GLY A 64 1.52 -3.80 4.75
CA GLY A 64 2.80 -3.70 5.44
C GLY A 64 3.90 -4.63 4.90
N ASP A 65 3.67 -5.35 3.79
CA ASP A 65 4.70 -6.17 3.16
C ASP A 65 5.59 -5.32 2.25
N MET A 66 6.48 -4.54 2.89
CA MET A 66 7.39 -3.61 2.21
C MET A 66 8.33 -4.30 1.22
N LYS A 67 8.68 -5.56 1.47
CA LYS A 67 9.58 -6.33 0.60
C LYS A 67 8.92 -6.66 -0.74
N LYS A 68 7.69 -7.19 -0.71
CA LYS A 68 6.93 -7.48 -1.93
C LYS A 68 6.50 -6.21 -2.64
N ALA A 69 6.07 -5.19 -1.89
CA ALA A 69 5.74 -3.88 -2.45
C ALA A 69 6.91 -3.28 -3.23
N LEU A 70 8.14 -3.34 -2.68
CA LEU A 70 9.33 -2.83 -3.35
C LEU A 70 9.64 -3.61 -4.64
N SER A 71 9.56 -4.93 -4.60
CA SER A 71 9.79 -5.78 -5.78
C SER A 71 8.83 -5.46 -6.92
N ASP A 72 7.54 -5.29 -6.60
CA ASP A 72 6.53 -4.99 -7.62
C ASP A 72 6.65 -3.56 -8.15
N ILE A 73 6.91 -2.57 -7.30
CA ILE A 73 7.06 -1.20 -7.78
C ILE A 73 8.33 -1.02 -8.65
N ASP A 74 9.38 -1.78 -8.40
CA ASP A 74 10.58 -1.81 -9.25
C ASP A 74 10.24 -2.37 -10.65
N ASN A 75 9.45 -3.44 -10.72
CA ASN A 75 8.97 -3.97 -11.99
C ASN A 75 8.03 -2.98 -12.70
N ALA A 76 7.12 -2.33 -11.98
CA ALA A 76 6.27 -1.29 -12.54
C ALA A 76 7.10 -0.18 -13.18
N ILE A 77 8.07 0.40 -12.47
CA ILE A 77 8.93 1.48 -12.99
C ILE A 77 9.76 1.02 -14.19
N LYS A 78 10.21 -0.22 -14.19
CA LYS A 78 10.98 -0.81 -15.30
C LYS A 78 10.18 -0.85 -16.60
N TYR A 79 8.91 -1.23 -16.52
CA TYR A 79 8.04 -1.39 -17.69
C TYR A 79 7.20 -0.15 -18.01
N PHE A 80 7.21 0.87 -17.15
CA PHE A 80 6.43 2.10 -17.34
C PHE A 80 6.82 2.84 -18.62
N PRO A 81 5.87 3.21 -19.50
CA PRO A 81 6.13 4.02 -20.67
C PRO A 81 6.64 5.41 -20.29
N ARG A 82 7.79 5.82 -20.81
CA ARG A 82 8.42 7.12 -20.50
C ARG A 82 7.58 8.34 -20.88
N LYS A 83 6.61 8.16 -21.77
CA LYS A 83 5.67 9.23 -22.19
C LYS A 83 4.61 9.52 -21.13
N GLU A 84 4.27 8.56 -20.28
CA GLU A 84 3.28 8.69 -19.19
C GLU A 84 3.94 9.26 -17.93
N LYS A 85 4.33 10.55 -18.01
CA LYS A 85 5.16 11.20 -16.99
C LYS A 85 4.46 11.31 -15.64
N ASP A 86 3.16 11.59 -15.61
CA ASP A 86 2.39 11.76 -14.38
C ASP A 86 2.28 10.42 -13.63
N ASP A 87 1.95 9.35 -14.34
CA ASP A 87 1.81 8.02 -13.74
C ASP A 87 3.17 7.46 -13.31
N LEU A 88 4.22 7.68 -14.11
CA LEU A 88 5.58 7.29 -13.72
C LEU A 88 6.06 8.08 -12.49
N ALA A 89 5.70 9.36 -12.37
CA ALA A 89 6.00 10.14 -11.17
C ALA A 89 5.28 9.59 -9.93
N GLN A 90 4.03 9.11 -10.07
CA GLN A 90 3.30 8.42 -9.00
C GLN A 90 4.00 7.12 -8.57
N ALA A 91 4.53 6.35 -9.53
CA ALA A 91 5.28 5.14 -9.23
C ALA A 91 6.56 5.44 -8.43
N TYR A 92 7.31 6.48 -8.78
CA TYR A 92 8.45 6.94 -7.99
C TYR A 92 8.03 7.42 -6.58
N LEU A 93 6.90 8.11 -6.47
CA LEU A 93 6.35 8.51 -5.16
C LEU A 93 6.01 7.31 -4.27
N LEU A 94 5.36 6.30 -4.82
CA LEU A 94 5.03 5.09 -4.06
C LEU A 94 6.32 4.40 -3.60
N ARG A 95 7.32 4.26 -4.49
CA ARG A 95 8.60 3.66 -4.10
C ARG A 95 9.32 4.47 -3.03
N ALA A 96 9.31 5.79 -3.12
CA ALA A 96 9.89 6.66 -2.10
C ALA A 96 9.22 6.46 -0.72
N LYS A 97 7.89 6.30 -0.67
CA LYS A 97 7.17 5.98 0.57
C LYS A 97 7.60 4.64 1.15
N ILE A 98 7.64 3.59 0.32
CA ILE A 98 8.10 2.27 0.75
C ILE A 98 9.53 2.34 1.31
N LEU A 99 10.44 3.03 0.62
CA LEU A 99 11.82 3.20 1.05
C LEU A 99 11.93 4.01 2.36
N SER A 100 11.11 5.04 2.52
CA SER A 100 11.04 5.84 3.75
C SER A 100 10.58 4.99 4.95
N GLU A 101 9.55 4.16 4.79
CA GLU A 101 9.09 3.23 5.85
C GLU A 101 10.16 2.19 6.22
N ARG A 102 11.07 1.87 5.30
CA ARG A 102 12.22 1.00 5.55
C ARG A 102 13.43 1.73 6.14
N GLY A 103 13.35 3.06 6.32
CA GLY A 103 14.46 3.89 6.79
C GLY A 103 15.52 4.20 5.74
N GLU A 104 15.27 3.91 4.46
CA GLU A 104 16.18 4.15 3.34
C GLU A 104 16.04 5.59 2.79
N THR A 105 16.28 6.57 3.64
CA THR A 105 16.04 8.00 3.40
C THR A 105 16.72 8.53 2.14
N LYS A 106 17.96 8.15 1.87
CA LYS A 106 18.72 8.63 0.69
C LYS A 106 18.09 8.13 -0.61
N SER A 107 17.68 6.87 -0.66
CA SER A 107 17.01 6.27 -1.80
C SER A 107 15.64 6.90 -2.03
N ALA A 108 14.88 7.14 -0.96
CA ALA A 108 13.59 7.83 -1.03
C ALA A 108 13.74 9.25 -1.61
N LEU A 109 14.73 10.03 -1.17
CA LEU A 109 15.02 11.36 -1.73
C LEU A 109 15.37 11.31 -3.22
N THR A 110 16.10 10.30 -3.66
CA THR A 110 16.43 10.10 -5.07
C THR A 110 15.17 9.90 -5.91
N ASP A 111 14.23 9.10 -5.42
CA ASP A 111 12.96 8.86 -6.11
C ASP A 111 12.05 10.09 -6.11
N LEU A 112 11.96 10.83 -5.00
CA LEU A 112 11.23 12.09 -4.95
C LEU A 112 11.78 13.12 -5.94
N ASN A 113 13.10 13.21 -6.08
CA ASN A 113 13.72 14.06 -7.09
C ASN A 113 13.45 13.57 -8.52
N SER A 114 13.35 12.27 -8.74
CA SER A 114 12.98 11.68 -10.04
C SER A 114 11.53 12.01 -10.41
N ALA A 115 10.60 11.91 -9.46
CA ALA A 115 9.22 12.33 -9.65
C ALA A 115 9.12 13.82 -10.00
N LEU A 116 9.86 14.69 -9.30
CA LEU A 116 9.88 16.14 -9.55
C LEU A 116 10.53 16.52 -10.88
N ARG A 117 11.47 15.74 -11.39
CA ARG A 117 12.01 15.94 -12.75
C ARG A 117 10.97 15.62 -13.84
N LEU A 118 10.10 14.66 -13.59
CA LEU A 118 9.01 14.33 -14.52
C LEU A 118 7.88 15.34 -14.43
N VAL A 119 7.49 15.73 -13.21
CA VAL A 119 6.40 16.65 -12.90
C VAL A 119 6.86 17.66 -11.84
N PRO A 120 7.44 18.81 -12.27
CA PRO A 120 8.07 19.79 -11.35
C PRO A 120 7.13 20.35 -10.27
N ASN A 121 5.84 20.47 -10.56
CA ASN A 121 4.83 21.01 -9.63
C ASN A 121 4.05 19.93 -8.89
N HIS A 122 4.58 18.71 -8.79
CA HIS A 122 3.89 17.61 -8.12
C HIS A 122 3.82 17.85 -6.61
N ARG A 123 2.66 18.28 -6.13
CA ARG A 123 2.44 18.72 -4.73
C ARG A 123 2.86 17.69 -3.68
N LEU A 124 2.52 16.41 -3.90
CA LEU A 124 2.87 15.34 -2.95
C LEU A 124 4.39 15.10 -2.92
N ALA A 125 5.06 15.07 -4.08
CA ALA A 125 6.51 14.91 -4.14
C ALA A 125 7.25 16.06 -3.43
N LEU A 126 6.78 17.28 -3.57
CA LEU A 126 7.34 18.45 -2.88
C LEU A 126 7.16 18.33 -1.36
N LYS A 127 5.96 17.96 -0.91
CA LYS A 127 5.64 17.78 0.51
C LYS A 127 6.49 16.66 1.13
N ASP A 128 6.52 15.50 0.50
CA ASP A 128 7.22 14.33 1.01
C ASP A 128 8.74 14.57 1.04
N ARG A 129 9.30 15.28 0.04
CA ARG A 129 10.71 15.67 0.04
C ARG A 129 11.08 16.55 1.23
N VAL A 130 10.26 17.55 1.55
CA VAL A 130 10.47 18.43 2.71
C VAL A 130 10.40 17.63 4.02
N GLY A 131 9.43 16.73 4.13
CA GLY A 131 9.29 15.85 5.29
C GLY A 131 10.52 14.94 5.47
N THR A 132 10.96 14.30 4.39
CA THR A 132 12.11 13.39 4.40
C THR A 132 13.41 14.11 4.76
N ILE A 133 13.63 15.35 4.31
CA ILE A 133 14.80 16.16 4.68
C ILE A 133 14.76 16.57 6.16
N ARG A 134 13.59 16.84 6.72
CA ARG A 134 13.43 17.33 8.09
C ARG A 134 13.61 16.25 9.14
N TYR A 135 13.18 15.02 8.87
CA TYR A 135 13.07 13.93 9.84
C TYR A 135 13.93 12.70 9.50
N GLY A 136 14.64 12.69 8.39
CA GLY A 136 15.61 11.68 7.97
C GLY A 136 17.02 12.16 8.28
#